data_a3f42d9629abdc9dea0fec1fa01da939
#
_entry.id   a3f42d9629abdc9dea0fec1fa01da939
#
_cell.length_a   1.000
_cell.length_b   1.000
_cell.length_c   1.000
_cell.angle_alpha   90.00
_cell.angle_beta   90.00
_cell.angle_gamma   90.00
#
_symmetry.space_group_name_H-M   'P 1'
#
loop_
_entity.id
_entity.type
_entity.pdbx_description
1 polymer ?
#
loop_
_entity_poly.entity_id
_entity_poly.type
_entity_poly.pdbx_seq_one_letter_code
_entity_poly.pdbx_strand_id
1 'polypeptide(L)'
;MTYCVGVLLADGVVLASDSRTNAGIDNIATFCKMTVFEREGDRSIVLLSSGNLAGTQAVISLLKQHGDDANAAGGNIWQARTMFDAATVVADAVREMERRDGEHLSGSATPFNASFIIGGQIKGEPVRLFRTFAEGNFIEAGCETPFFQTGEAKYGKPILDRVITPATSLSDAIKCVLVSFDSTMRSNLSVGMPIDLAYYERDRLKLAARYRFAPGDPYFTELSKQWSEGVRGVFRQLPDVVMEGRNGKLS
;
A
#
# COMPACT_ATOMS: atom_id res chain seq x y z
N MET A 1 9.72 7.39 6.69
CA MET A 1 9.32 6.69 5.42
C MET A 1 8.03 5.93 5.68
N THR A 2 7.41 5.40 4.66
CA THR A 2 6.12 4.69 4.69
C THR A 2 6.28 3.42 3.87
N TYR A 3 5.52 2.39 4.15
CA TYR A 3 5.34 1.26 3.24
C TYR A 3 3.85 0.98 3.04
N CYS A 4 3.39 1.10 1.80
CA CYS A 4 2.05 0.73 1.38
C CYS A 4 2.13 -0.27 0.24
N VAL A 5 1.20 -1.22 0.21
CA VAL A 5 1.08 -2.23 -0.84
C VAL A 5 -0.38 -2.49 -1.17
N GLY A 6 -0.69 -2.58 -2.46
CA GLY A 6 -1.97 -3.04 -2.99
C GLY A 6 -1.73 -4.18 -3.97
N VAL A 7 -2.52 -5.24 -3.88
CA VAL A 7 -2.44 -6.45 -4.70
C VAL A 7 -3.79 -6.71 -5.36
N LEU A 8 -3.81 -6.74 -6.69
CA LEU A 8 -4.98 -7.07 -7.51
C LEU A 8 -4.97 -8.58 -7.84
N LEU A 9 -6.07 -9.24 -7.56
CA LEU A 9 -6.23 -10.68 -7.74
C LEU A 9 -7.50 -10.98 -8.57
N ALA A 10 -7.61 -12.19 -9.08
CA ALA A 10 -8.84 -12.63 -9.75
C ALA A 10 -10.06 -12.50 -8.83
N ASP A 11 -9.91 -12.76 -7.53
CA ASP A 11 -11.00 -12.81 -6.56
C ASP A 11 -11.20 -11.48 -5.80
N GLY A 12 -10.37 -10.45 -6.02
CA GLY A 12 -10.51 -9.18 -5.32
C GLY A 12 -9.21 -8.39 -5.19
N VAL A 13 -9.11 -7.61 -4.12
CA VAL A 13 -7.93 -6.78 -3.84
C VAL A 13 -7.55 -6.82 -2.36
N VAL A 14 -6.25 -6.84 -2.09
CA VAL A 14 -5.67 -6.71 -0.74
C VAL A 14 -4.89 -5.41 -0.67
N LEU A 15 -5.12 -4.61 0.38
CA LEU A 15 -4.45 -3.33 0.59
C LEU A 15 -3.92 -3.26 2.01
N ALA A 16 -2.68 -2.83 2.18
CA ALA A 16 -2.09 -2.66 3.51
C ALA A 16 -1.11 -1.49 3.57
N SER A 17 -1.03 -0.88 4.74
CA SER A 17 -0.09 0.20 5.04
C SER A 17 0.45 0.09 6.45
N ASP A 18 1.69 0.53 6.67
CA ASP A 18 2.16 0.85 8.02
C ASP A 18 1.48 2.12 8.54
N SER A 19 1.61 2.37 9.82
CA SER A 19 1.07 3.61 10.45
C SER A 19 2.17 4.45 11.12
N ARG A 20 3.42 3.99 11.12
CA ARG A 20 4.51 4.75 11.73
C ARG A 20 4.83 5.99 10.91
N THR A 21 5.02 7.11 11.58
CA THR A 21 5.48 8.37 10.99
C THR A 21 6.61 8.93 11.85
N ASN A 22 7.72 9.26 11.22
CA ASN A 22 8.89 9.81 11.87
C ASN A 22 9.09 11.25 11.38
N ALA A 23 9.07 12.19 12.31
CA ALA A 23 9.47 13.58 12.09
C ALA A 23 10.80 13.83 12.80
N GLY A 24 11.90 13.23 12.31
CA GLY A 24 13.20 13.19 12.97
C GLY A 24 13.43 11.91 13.78
N ILE A 25 14.56 11.85 14.52
CA ILE A 25 15.02 10.62 15.21
C ILE A 25 14.12 10.30 16.42
N ASP A 26 13.63 11.32 17.11
CA ASP A 26 12.94 11.19 18.41
C ASP A 26 11.43 11.47 18.37
N ASN A 27 10.88 11.87 17.22
CA ASN A 27 9.47 12.18 17.08
C ASN A 27 8.75 11.10 16.26
N ILE A 28 8.45 9.99 16.94
CA ILE A 28 7.69 8.87 16.35
C ILE A 28 6.22 9.09 16.71
N ALA A 29 5.38 9.16 15.68
CA ALA A 29 3.93 9.25 15.82
C ALA A 29 3.23 8.15 15.00
N THR A 30 1.97 7.92 15.29
CA THR A 30 1.14 6.95 14.57
C THR A 30 0.03 7.67 13.84
N PHE A 31 0.02 7.56 12.51
CA PHE A 31 -1.06 8.08 11.65
C PHE A 31 -1.58 6.98 10.74
N CYS A 32 -2.89 6.81 10.70
CA CYS A 32 -3.52 5.91 9.75
C CYS A 32 -3.35 6.45 8.33
N LYS A 33 -2.75 5.63 7.45
CA LYS A 33 -2.50 5.96 6.05
C LYS A 33 -3.53 5.35 5.12
N MET A 34 -4.51 4.63 5.68
CA MET A 34 -5.61 4.00 4.97
C MET A 34 -6.89 4.80 5.15
N THR A 35 -7.48 5.25 4.04
CA THR A 35 -8.79 5.90 4.00
C THR A 35 -9.75 5.06 3.19
N VAL A 36 -10.97 4.88 3.68
CA VAL A 36 -12.01 4.09 3.03
C VAL A 36 -13.18 5.00 2.66
N PHE A 37 -13.60 4.93 1.41
CA PHE A 37 -14.82 5.52 0.89
C PHE A 37 -15.74 4.36 0.51
N GLU A 38 -16.72 4.08 1.38
CA GLU A 38 -17.61 2.93 1.21
C GLU A 38 -19.07 3.37 1.30
N ARG A 39 -19.85 2.92 0.34
CA ARG A 39 -21.32 2.92 0.36
C ARG A 39 -21.75 1.51 -0.03
N GLU A 40 -22.22 0.74 0.96
CA GLU A 40 -22.60 -0.66 0.79
C GLU A 40 -23.59 -0.83 -0.39
N GLY A 41 -23.33 -1.78 -1.26
CA GLY A 41 -24.12 -2.07 -2.45
C GLY A 41 -23.91 -1.11 -3.63
N ASP A 42 -23.04 -0.10 -3.48
CA ASP A 42 -22.70 0.86 -4.54
C ASP A 42 -21.19 0.88 -4.84
N ARG A 43 -20.36 1.13 -3.85
CA ARG A 43 -18.89 1.21 -4.02
C ARG A 43 -18.13 0.90 -2.74
N SER A 44 -16.93 0.39 -2.92
CA SER A 44 -15.92 0.29 -1.88
C SER A 44 -14.58 0.66 -2.48
N ILE A 45 -14.01 1.79 -2.04
CA ILE A 45 -12.76 2.37 -2.54
C ILE A 45 -11.84 2.59 -1.34
N VAL A 46 -10.65 2.03 -1.39
CA VAL A 46 -9.61 2.19 -0.37
C VAL A 46 -8.44 2.95 -0.95
N LEU A 47 -7.98 3.97 -0.22
CA LEU A 47 -6.78 4.73 -0.54
C LEU A 47 -5.71 4.46 0.52
N LEU A 48 -4.50 4.19 0.05
CA LEU A 48 -3.30 4.16 0.88
C LEU A 48 -2.42 5.34 0.50
N SER A 49 -1.98 6.12 1.47
CA SER A 49 -1.19 7.34 1.23
C SER A 49 0.27 7.19 1.64
N SER A 50 1.17 7.78 0.85
CA SER A 50 2.60 7.90 1.18
C SER A 50 3.16 9.23 0.72
N GLY A 51 4.22 9.68 1.39
CA GLY A 51 4.90 10.94 1.10
C GLY A 51 4.84 11.92 2.27
N ASN A 52 4.75 13.22 1.97
CA ASN A 52 4.60 14.26 2.97
C ASN A 52 3.25 14.13 3.68
N LEU A 53 3.27 14.01 5.02
CA LEU A 53 2.06 13.77 5.79
C LEU A 53 1.05 14.92 5.66
N ALA A 54 1.52 16.17 5.72
CA ALA A 54 0.64 17.34 5.59
C ALA A 54 -0.03 17.37 4.19
N GLY A 55 0.76 17.11 3.13
CA GLY A 55 0.24 17.02 1.77
C GLY A 55 -0.78 15.90 1.59
N THR A 56 -0.49 14.69 2.07
CA THR A 56 -1.42 13.55 1.97
C THR A 56 -2.70 13.77 2.77
N GLN A 57 -2.60 14.37 3.98
CA GLN A 57 -3.78 14.73 4.77
C GLN A 57 -4.61 15.83 4.12
N ALA A 58 -3.98 16.82 3.48
CA ALA A 58 -4.67 17.87 2.75
C ALA A 58 -5.47 17.31 1.58
N VAL A 59 -4.87 16.39 0.79
CA VAL A 59 -5.57 15.68 -0.31
C VAL A 59 -6.78 14.91 0.23
N ILE A 60 -6.62 14.11 1.30
CA ILE A 60 -7.74 13.36 1.89
C ILE A 60 -8.84 14.29 2.42
N SER A 61 -8.47 15.42 3.02
CA SER A 61 -9.43 16.41 3.52
C SER A 61 -10.21 17.05 2.37
N LEU A 62 -9.53 17.39 1.27
CA LEU A 62 -10.17 17.92 0.07
C LEU A 62 -11.16 16.92 -0.54
N LEU A 63 -10.75 15.65 -0.69
CA LEU A 63 -11.64 14.58 -1.19
C LEU A 63 -12.90 14.41 -0.34
N LYS A 64 -12.79 14.54 0.98
CA LYS A 64 -13.94 14.49 1.89
C LYS A 64 -14.83 15.70 1.74
N GLN A 65 -14.25 16.91 1.69
CA GLN A 65 -15.02 18.17 1.47
C GLN A 65 -15.77 18.14 0.14
N HIS A 66 -15.10 17.71 -0.95
CA HIS A 66 -15.76 17.54 -2.24
C HIS A 66 -16.85 16.46 -2.19
N GLY A 67 -16.71 15.46 -1.30
CA GLY A 67 -17.72 14.44 -1.08
C GLY A 67 -19.03 14.98 -0.54
N ASP A 68 -18.97 16.05 0.23
CA ASP A 68 -20.14 16.73 0.81
C ASP A 68 -20.77 17.76 -0.16
N ASP A 69 -20.05 18.16 -1.22
CA ASP A 69 -20.49 19.10 -2.22
C ASP A 69 -20.71 18.43 -3.59
N ALA A 70 -21.97 18.36 -4.01
CA ALA A 70 -22.34 17.78 -5.31
C ALA A 70 -21.81 18.56 -6.53
N ASN A 71 -21.40 19.83 -6.35
CA ASN A 71 -20.92 20.71 -7.43
C ASN A 71 -19.42 21.02 -7.30
N ALA A 72 -18.67 20.24 -6.54
CA ALA A 72 -17.24 20.46 -6.36
C ALA A 72 -16.50 20.51 -7.69
N ALA A 73 -15.74 21.56 -7.94
CA ALA A 73 -15.03 21.79 -9.21
C ALA A 73 -13.95 20.72 -9.53
N GLY A 74 -13.37 20.11 -8.50
CA GLY A 74 -12.35 19.04 -8.61
C GLY A 74 -12.91 17.62 -8.74
N GLY A 75 -14.21 17.48 -8.90
CA GLY A 75 -14.89 16.17 -8.94
C GLY A 75 -15.18 15.61 -7.54
N ASN A 76 -16.04 14.61 -7.50
CA ASN A 76 -16.53 14.01 -6.27
C ASN A 76 -16.39 12.47 -6.34
N ILE A 77 -15.64 11.90 -5.42
CA ILE A 77 -15.38 10.45 -5.38
C ILE A 77 -16.68 9.62 -5.24
N TRP A 78 -17.73 10.19 -4.64
CA TRP A 78 -19.04 9.55 -4.51
C TRP A 78 -19.88 9.60 -5.80
N GLN A 79 -19.49 10.43 -6.77
CA GLN A 79 -20.14 10.57 -8.08
C GLN A 79 -19.34 9.93 -9.20
N ALA A 80 -18.11 9.46 -8.93
CA ALA A 80 -17.30 8.72 -9.88
C ALA A 80 -18.11 7.53 -10.42
N ARG A 81 -18.17 7.38 -11.75
CA ARG A 81 -18.92 6.31 -12.42
C ARG A 81 -18.08 5.05 -12.56
N THR A 82 -16.76 5.23 -12.68
CA THR A 82 -15.79 4.16 -12.85
C THR A 82 -14.66 4.29 -11.82
N MET A 83 -13.93 3.21 -11.59
CA MET A 83 -12.72 3.27 -10.77
C MET A 83 -11.63 4.15 -11.40
N PHE A 84 -11.64 4.32 -12.74
CA PHE A 84 -10.78 5.27 -13.44
C PHE A 84 -11.15 6.72 -13.09
N ASP A 85 -12.46 7.05 -13.07
CA ASP A 85 -12.92 8.39 -12.65
C ASP A 85 -12.52 8.65 -11.19
N ALA A 86 -12.65 7.66 -10.30
CA ALA A 86 -12.21 7.78 -8.92
C ALA A 86 -10.70 8.05 -8.81
N ALA A 87 -9.89 7.37 -9.60
CA ALA A 87 -8.45 7.62 -9.68
C ALA A 87 -8.15 9.03 -10.23
N THR A 88 -8.90 9.51 -11.21
CA THR A 88 -8.80 10.87 -11.75
C THR A 88 -9.12 11.92 -10.69
N VAL A 89 -10.20 11.74 -9.92
CA VAL A 89 -10.56 12.65 -8.81
C VAL A 89 -9.45 12.74 -7.78
N VAL A 90 -8.81 11.62 -7.42
CA VAL A 90 -7.67 11.61 -6.50
C VAL A 90 -6.46 12.34 -7.13
N ALA A 91 -6.17 12.09 -8.40
CA ALA A 91 -5.09 12.72 -9.13
C ALA A 91 -5.25 14.24 -9.23
N ASP A 92 -6.47 14.71 -9.49
CA ASP A 92 -6.80 16.15 -9.54
C ASP A 92 -6.66 16.80 -8.15
N ALA A 93 -7.07 16.12 -7.09
CA ALA A 93 -6.85 16.58 -5.72
C ALA A 93 -5.36 16.69 -5.36
N VAL A 94 -4.50 15.77 -5.85
CA VAL A 94 -3.04 15.86 -5.70
C VAL A 94 -2.51 17.11 -6.40
N ARG A 95 -2.87 17.34 -7.68
CA ARG A 95 -2.44 18.53 -8.45
C ARG A 95 -2.90 19.83 -7.80
N GLU A 96 -4.12 19.84 -7.26
CA GLU A 96 -4.66 21.04 -6.58
C GLU A 96 -3.84 21.37 -5.33
N MET A 97 -3.53 20.38 -4.51
CA MET A 97 -2.73 20.58 -3.30
C MET A 97 -1.28 20.94 -3.64
N GLU A 98 -0.70 20.35 -4.67
CA GLU A 98 0.63 20.71 -5.17
C GLU A 98 0.67 22.16 -5.65
N ARG A 99 -0.32 22.59 -6.44
CA ARG A 99 -0.43 23.98 -6.91
C ARG A 99 -0.58 24.97 -5.75
N ARG A 100 -1.31 24.60 -4.68
CA ARG A 100 -1.51 25.45 -3.51
C ARG A 100 -0.30 25.56 -2.61
N ASP A 101 0.31 24.41 -2.30
CA ASP A 101 1.30 24.29 -1.22
C ASP A 101 2.72 24.00 -1.74
N GLY A 102 2.87 23.53 -3.00
CA GLY A 102 4.14 23.04 -3.55
C GLY A 102 5.23 24.09 -3.60
N GLU A 103 4.92 25.33 -4.02
CA GLU A 103 5.88 26.42 -4.07
C GLU A 103 6.41 26.76 -2.66
N HIS A 104 5.54 26.81 -1.67
CA HIS A 104 5.90 27.08 -0.27
C HIS A 104 6.77 25.95 0.35
N LEU A 105 6.66 24.74 -0.15
CA LEU A 105 7.41 23.57 0.31
C LEU A 105 8.67 23.29 -0.50
N SER A 106 8.88 23.97 -1.65
CA SER A 106 9.99 23.69 -2.57
C SER A 106 11.39 23.88 -1.96
N GLY A 107 11.52 24.77 -0.98
CA GLY A 107 12.76 25.00 -0.21
C GLY A 107 12.84 24.26 1.13
N SER A 108 11.86 23.42 1.47
CA SER A 108 11.82 22.70 2.73
C SER A 108 12.60 21.38 2.67
N ALA A 109 12.97 20.84 3.85
CA ALA A 109 13.55 19.49 3.96
C ALA A 109 12.56 18.37 3.54
N THR A 110 11.28 18.71 3.44
CA THR A 110 10.20 17.78 3.05
C THR A 110 9.33 18.45 1.98
N PRO A 111 9.74 18.44 0.71
CA PRO A 111 8.96 19.01 -0.39
C PRO A 111 7.59 18.34 -0.50
N PHE A 112 6.66 18.99 -1.21
CA PHE A 112 5.38 18.36 -1.51
C PHE A 112 5.63 17.04 -2.24
N ASN A 113 5.08 15.99 -1.70
CA ASN A 113 5.11 14.66 -2.30
C ASN A 113 3.93 13.87 -1.73
N ALA A 114 2.94 13.58 -2.56
CA ALA A 114 1.76 12.81 -2.19
C ALA A 114 1.48 11.76 -3.25
N SER A 115 1.61 10.50 -2.88
CA SER A 115 1.32 9.36 -3.75
C SER A 115 0.27 8.47 -3.10
N PHE A 116 -0.60 7.87 -3.91
CA PHE A 116 -1.66 7.00 -3.41
C PHE A 116 -1.69 5.67 -4.16
N ILE A 117 -2.05 4.61 -3.45
CA ILE A 117 -2.58 3.38 -4.04
C ILE A 117 -4.09 3.42 -3.85
N ILE A 118 -4.84 3.18 -4.92
CA ILE A 118 -6.29 3.26 -4.97
C ILE A 118 -6.80 1.90 -5.44
N GLY A 119 -7.55 1.20 -4.60
CA GLY A 119 -8.10 -0.12 -4.95
C GLY A 119 -9.54 -0.26 -4.52
N GLY A 120 -10.30 -1.05 -5.27
CA GLY A 120 -11.70 -1.31 -4.95
C GLY A 120 -12.57 -1.56 -6.16
N GLN A 121 -13.86 -1.33 -5.98
CA GLN A 121 -14.87 -1.55 -7.01
C GLN A 121 -16.03 -0.56 -6.88
N ILE A 122 -16.56 -0.14 -8.02
CA ILE A 122 -17.84 0.56 -8.16
C ILE A 122 -18.83 -0.41 -8.81
N LYS A 123 -20.10 -0.35 -8.45
CA LYS A 123 -21.15 -1.23 -8.97
C LYS A 123 -21.19 -1.22 -10.51
N GLY A 124 -21.16 -2.41 -11.10
CA GLY A 124 -21.14 -2.58 -12.54
C GLY A 124 -19.76 -2.50 -13.20
N GLU A 125 -18.71 -2.19 -12.42
CA GLU A 125 -17.32 -2.11 -12.86
C GLU A 125 -16.52 -3.33 -12.34
N PRO A 126 -15.40 -3.71 -12.97
CA PRO A 126 -14.48 -4.67 -12.40
C PRO A 126 -13.74 -4.11 -11.18
N VAL A 127 -13.19 -5.00 -10.34
CA VAL A 127 -12.21 -4.62 -9.31
C VAL A 127 -10.97 -4.09 -10.01
N ARG A 128 -10.48 -2.92 -9.60
CA ARG A 128 -9.32 -2.27 -10.20
C ARG A 128 -8.37 -1.73 -9.14
N LEU A 129 -7.11 -1.59 -9.49
CA LEU A 129 -6.05 -1.09 -8.63
C LEU A 129 -5.20 -0.07 -9.42
N PHE A 130 -5.03 1.11 -8.85
CA PHE A 130 -4.24 2.20 -9.42
C PHE A 130 -3.15 2.66 -8.46
N ARG A 131 -2.10 3.24 -9.01
CA ARG A 131 -1.09 4.00 -8.26
C ARG A 131 -0.96 5.39 -8.86
N THR A 132 -1.17 6.43 -8.03
CA THR A 132 -0.89 7.82 -8.40
C THR A 132 0.54 8.19 -8.01
N PHE A 133 1.10 9.14 -8.74
CA PHE A 133 2.39 9.77 -8.46
C PHE A 133 2.19 11.20 -7.95
N ALA A 134 3.25 11.80 -7.44
CA ALA A 134 3.21 13.15 -6.89
C ALA A 134 2.80 14.22 -7.93
N GLU A 135 3.07 13.96 -9.20
CA GLU A 135 2.70 14.81 -10.34
C GLU A 135 1.21 14.71 -10.71
N GLY A 136 0.44 13.89 -10.00
CA GLY A 136 -0.97 13.69 -10.25
C GLY A 136 -1.30 12.87 -11.50
N ASN A 137 -0.33 12.15 -12.08
CA ASN A 137 -0.60 11.09 -13.04
C ASN A 137 -0.72 9.73 -12.32
N PHE A 138 -1.23 8.71 -13.02
CA PHE A 138 -1.41 7.40 -12.43
C PHE A 138 -1.28 6.28 -13.46
N ILE A 139 -1.02 5.08 -12.95
CA ILE A 139 -0.96 3.83 -13.71
C ILE A 139 -1.93 2.82 -13.11
N GLU A 140 -2.34 1.85 -13.92
CA GLU A 140 -3.25 0.77 -13.53
C GLU A 140 -2.52 -0.57 -13.46
N ALA A 141 -2.87 -1.40 -12.49
CA ALA A 141 -2.39 -2.76 -12.36
C ALA A 141 -3.06 -3.67 -13.41
N GLY A 142 -2.32 -4.68 -13.84
CA GLY A 142 -2.78 -5.68 -14.80
C GLY A 142 -2.17 -7.05 -14.52
N CYS A 143 -2.41 -8.00 -15.42
CA CYS A 143 -1.95 -9.38 -15.23
C CYS A 143 -0.42 -9.49 -15.09
N GLU A 144 0.34 -8.66 -15.78
CA GLU A 144 1.81 -8.66 -15.73
C GLU A 144 2.36 -7.89 -14.53
N THR A 145 1.58 -6.95 -14.00
CA THR A 145 1.93 -6.16 -12.81
C THR A 145 0.74 -6.14 -11.86
N PRO A 146 0.50 -7.24 -11.12
CA PRO A 146 -0.70 -7.40 -10.30
C PRO A 146 -0.63 -6.68 -8.95
N PHE A 147 0.44 -5.97 -8.64
CA PHE A 147 0.57 -5.23 -7.39
C PHE A 147 1.33 -3.93 -7.56
N PHE A 148 1.04 -3.00 -6.66
CA PHE A 148 1.79 -1.75 -6.50
C PHE A 148 2.29 -1.59 -5.08
N GLN A 149 3.44 -0.96 -4.96
CA GLN A 149 4.02 -0.51 -3.71
C GLN A 149 4.30 0.99 -3.79
N THR A 150 4.21 1.67 -2.65
CA THR A 150 4.67 3.06 -2.53
C THR A 150 5.37 3.29 -1.20
N GLY A 151 6.28 4.24 -1.16
CA GLY A 151 7.20 4.44 -0.04
C GLY A 151 8.41 3.51 -0.13
N GLU A 152 8.69 2.72 0.91
CA GLU A 152 9.83 1.80 0.98
C GLU A 152 9.50 0.47 0.31
N ALA A 153 9.74 0.39 -0.99
CA ALA A 153 9.36 -0.78 -1.79
C ALA A 153 10.43 -1.90 -1.84
N LYS A 154 11.71 -1.59 -1.57
CA LYS A 154 12.85 -2.47 -1.86
C LYS A 154 12.79 -3.81 -1.13
N TYR A 155 12.47 -3.79 0.16
CA TYR A 155 12.62 -4.96 1.02
C TYR A 155 11.43 -5.91 0.95
N GLY A 156 10.23 -5.39 0.65
CA GLY A 156 9.03 -6.20 0.46
C GLY A 156 8.89 -6.79 -0.95
N LYS A 157 9.42 -6.08 -1.98
CA LYS A 157 9.25 -6.47 -3.38
C LYS A 157 9.71 -7.90 -3.70
N PRO A 158 10.90 -8.37 -3.26
CA PRO A 158 11.37 -9.72 -3.55
C PRO A 158 10.44 -10.85 -3.05
N ILE A 159 9.64 -10.56 -2.02
CA ILE A 159 8.63 -11.50 -1.50
C ILE A 159 7.42 -11.53 -2.44
N LEU A 160 6.90 -10.35 -2.77
CA LEU A 160 5.73 -10.20 -3.63
C LEU A 160 5.99 -10.79 -5.04
N ASP A 161 7.14 -10.48 -5.65
CA ASP A 161 7.52 -10.98 -6.98
C ASP A 161 7.56 -12.52 -7.06
N ARG A 162 7.83 -13.21 -5.95
CA ARG A 162 7.91 -14.68 -5.92
C ARG A 162 6.57 -15.37 -5.71
N VAL A 163 5.62 -14.69 -5.08
CA VAL A 163 4.39 -15.33 -4.59
C VAL A 163 3.15 -14.83 -5.32
N ILE A 164 3.11 -13.52 -5.65
CA ILE A 164 1.90 -12.91 -6.19
C ILE A 164 1.77 -13.15 -7.69
N THR A 165 0.66 -13.76 -8.05
CA THR A 165 0.15 -13.90 -9.41
C THR A 165 -1.33 -13.52 -9.42
N PRO A 166 -1.96 -13.26 -10.58
CA PRO A 166 -3.40 -13.02 -10.64
C PRO A 166 -4.26 -14.14 -10.05
N ALA A 167 -3.74 -15.38 -10.04
CA ALA A 167 -4.43 -16.57 -9.53
C ALA A 167 -4.14 -16.86 -8.03
N THR A 168 -3.30 -16.04 -7.38
CA THR A 168 -3.02 -16.20 -5.94
C THR A 168 -4.30 -15.97 -5.15
N SER A 169 -4.60 -16.85 -4.17
CA SER A 169 -5.78 -16.70 -3.32
C SER A 169 -5.68 -15.45 -2.44
N LEU A 170 -6.84 -14.87 -2.05
CA LEU A 170 -6.87 -13.73 -1.11
C LEU A 170 -6.12 -14.05 0.20
N SER A 171 -6.30 -15.26 0.74
CA SER A 171 -5.61 -15.70 1.96
C SER A 171 -4.09 -15.73 1.80
N ASP A 172 -3.59 -16.27 0.69
CA ASP A 172 -2.15 -16.32 0.43
C ASP A 172 -1.57 -14.94 0.14
N ALA A 173 -2.32 -14.09 -0.56
CA ALA A 173 -1.93 -12.71 -0.79
C ALA A 173 -1.83 -11.92 0.53
N ILE A 174 -2.77 -12.10 1.46
CA ILE A 174 -2.70 -11.48 2.80
C ILE A 174 -1.44 -11.93 3.54
N LYS A 175 -1.13 -13.24 3.56
CA LYS A 175 0.11 -13.74 4.18
C LYS A 175 1.35 -13.17 3.51
N CYS A 176 1.39 -13.16 2.18
CA CYS A 176 2.51 -12.61 1.41
C CYS A 176 2.73 -11.12 1.72
N VAL A 177 1.66 -10.33 1.76
CA VAL A 177 1.70 -8.91 2.13
C VAL A 177 2.27 -8.73 3.53
N LEU A 178 1.80 -9.49 4.53
CA LEU A 178 2.30 -9.40 5.91
C LEU A 178 3.78 -9.82 6.03
N VAL A 179 4.22 -10.84 5.30
CA VAL A 179 5.64 -11.23 5.21
C VAL A 179 6.47 -10.11 4.57
N SER A 180 5.92 -9.41 3.58
CA SER A 180 6.60 -8.26 2.97
C SER A 180 6.78 -7.10 3.95
N PHE A 181 5.81 -6.88 4.86
CA PHE A 181 5.95 -5.92 5.97
C PHE A 181 7.00 -6.37 6.98
N ASP A 182 7.02 -7.65 7.39
CA ASP A 182 8.05 -8.19 8.29
C ASP A 182 9.45 -7.94 7.74
N SER A 183 9.68 -8.28 6.47
CA SER A 183 10.96 -8.08 5.79
C SER A 183 11.35 -6.61 5.70
N THR A 184 10.38 -5.73 5.44
CA THR A 184 10.62 -4.28 5.36
C THR A 184 10.97 -3.70 6.73
N MET A 185 10.24 -4.04 7.77
CA MET A 185 10.48 -3.55 9.14
C MET A 185 11.81 -4.01 9.72
N ARG A 186 12.30 -5.19 9.33
CA ARG A 186 13.64 -5.68 9.71
C ARG A 186 14.77 -4.86 9.12
N SER A 187 14.55 -4.28 7.94
CA SER A 187 15.59 -3.59 7.18
C SER A 187 15.45 -2.06 7.21
N ASN A 188 14.29 -1.55 7.64
CA ASN A 188 14.01 -0.12 7.69
C ASN A 188 13.19 0.26 8.94
N LEU A 189 13.85 0.88 9.90
CA LEU A 189 13.23 1.31 11.17
C LEU A 189 12.15 2.39 11.01
N SER A 190 12.09 3.07 9.86
CA SER A 190 11.08 4.10 9.60
C SER A 190 9.72 3.51 9.25
N VAL A 191 9.66 2.22 8.92
CA VAL A 191 8.42 1.47 8.70
C VAL A 191 8.11 0.65 9.95
N GLY A 192 6.88 0.65 10.40
CA GLY A 192 6.56 -0.09 11.62
C GLY A 192 5.08 -0.13 11.99
N MET A 193 4.82 -0.95 12.99
CA MET A 193 3.49 -1.13 13.57
C MET A 193 2.87 0.17 14.07
N PRO A 194 1.53 0.24 14.11
CA PRO A 194 0.53 -0.72 13.59
C PRO A 194 0.54 -0.87 12.06
N ILE A 195 0.13 -2.07 11.57
CA ILE A 195 -0.17 -2.29 10.15
C ILE A 195 -1.69 -2.31 9.99
N ASP A 196 -2.21 -1.45 9.13
CA ASP A 196 -3.61 -1.49 8.68
C ASP A 196 -3.70 -2.35 7.42
N LEU A 197 -4.60 -3.34 7.42
CA LEU A 197 -4.89 -4.22 6.30
C LEU A 197 -6.38 -4.22 6.02
N ALA A 198 -6.74 -4.12 4.75
CA ALA A 198 -8.10 -4.31 4.26
C ALA A 198 -8.08 -5.25 3.06
N TYR A 199 -9.11 -6.08 2.93
CA TYR A 199 -9.31 -6.84 1.72
C TYR A 199 -10.77 -6.75 1.26
N TYR A 200 -10.93 -6.79 -0.04
CA TYR A 200 -12.20 -6.69 -0.74
C TYR A 200 -12.36 -7.88 -1.66
N GLU A 201 -13.48 -8.58 -1.53
CA GLU A 201 -13.88 -9.67 -2.41
C GLU A 201 -14.67 -9.12 -3.59
N ARG A 202 -14.39 -9.60 -4.78
CA ARG A 202 -15.07 -9.20 -6.03
C ARG A 202 -16.60 -9.25 -5.87
N ASP A 203 -17.26 -8.21 -6.39
CA ASP A 203 -18.72 -8.05 -6.47
C ASP A 203 -19.47 -7.97 -5.11
N ARG A 204 -18.75 -7.89 -3.99
CA ARG A 204 -19.38 -7.71 -2.67
C ARG A 204 -19.89 -6.30 -2.42
N LEU A 205 -19.30 -5.29 -3.06
CA LEU A 205 -19.57 -3.85 -2.88
C LEU A 205 -19.59 -3.43 -1.39
N LYS A 206 -18.70 -4.07 -0.62
CA LYS A 206 -18.43 -3.85 0.78
C LYS A 206 -17.09 -4.49 1.12
N LEU A 207 -16.29 -3.87 1.98
CA LEU A 207 -15.07 -4.50 2.49
C LEU A 207 -15.41 -5.81 3.19
N ALA A 208 -14.67 -6.87 2.88
CA ALA A 208 -14.81 -8.15 3.55
C ALA A 208 -14.29 -8.07 4.99
N ALA A 209 -13.14 -7.41 5.19
CA ALA A 209 -12.63 -7.07 6.50
C ALA A 209 -11.64 -5.91 6.44
N ARG A 210 -11.49 -5.26 7.60
CA ARG A 210 -10.40 -4.34 7.92
C ARG A 210 -9.80 -4.77 9.25
N TYR A 211 -8.49 -4.95 9.29
CA TYR A 211 -7.77 -5.38 10.48
C TYR A 211 -6.58 -4.47 10.76
N ARG A 212 -6.30 -4.24 12.04
CA ARG A 212 -5.15 -3.47 12.51
C ARG A 212 -4.26 -4.34 13.37
N PHE A 213 -3.11 -4.74 12.84
CA PHE A 213 -2.09 -5.47 13.57
C PHE A 213 -1.33 -4.50 14.48
N ALA A 214 -1.59 -4.58 15.78
CA ALA A 214 -0.91 -3.79 16.78
C ALA A 214 0.49 -4.35 17.11
N PRO A 215 1.39 -3.57 17.72
CA PRO A 215 2.63 -4.14 18.28
C PRO A 215 2.33 -5.32 19.22
N GLY A 216 3.00 -6.46 18.97
CA GLY A 216 2.78 -7.67 19.76
C GLY A 216 1.57 -8.52 19.32
N ASP A 217 0.94 -8.22 18.17
CA ASP A 217 -0.13 -9.05 17.63
C ASP A 217 0.34 -10.52 17.53
N PRO A 218 -0.43 -11.48 18.11
CA PRO A 218 0.02 -12.89 18.18
C PRO A 218 0.17 -13.54 16.81
N TYR A 219 -0.75 -13.26 15.89
CA TYR A 219 -0.71 -13.83 14.54
C TYR A 219 0.51 -13.32 13.78
N PHE A 220 0.74 -11.99 13.79
CA PHE A 220 1.89 -11.41 13.10
C PHE A 220 3.22 -11.87 13.71
N THR A 221 3.29 -12.01 15.03
CA THR A 221 4.48 -12.49 15.73
C THR A 221 4.81 -13.92 15.32
N GLU A 222 3.83 -14.82 15.29
CA GLU A 222 4.02 -16.20 14.88
C GLU A 222 4.38 -16.32 13.38
N LEU A 223 3.72 -15.53 12.51
CA LEU A 223 4.04 -15.46 11.09
C LEU A 223 5.51 -15.05 10.86
N SER A 224 5.97 -14.01 11.53
CA SER A 224 7.36 -13.50 11.47
C SER A 224 8.36 -14.56 11.90
N LYS A 225 8.06 -15.28 13.00
CA LYS A 225 8.89 -16.36 13.53
C LYS A 225 8.98 -17.53 12.52
N GLN A 226 7.84 -18.05 12.07
CA GLN A 226 7.80 -19.18 11.13
C GLN A 226 8.46 -18.82 9.80
N TRP A 227 8.27 -17.62 9.28
CA TRP A 227 8.95 -17.15 8.08
C TRP A 227 10.46 -17.15 8.26
N SER A 228 10.96 -16.61 9.37
CA SER A 228 12.39 -16.57 9.68
C SER A 228 13.01 -17.95 9.82
N GLU A 229 12.30 -18.89 10.44
CA GLU A 229 12.74 -20.30 10.60
C GLU A 229 12.73 -21.01 9.25
N GLY A 230 11.67 -20.83 8.45
CA GLY A 230 11.54 -21.40 7.12
C GLY A 230 12.65 -20.97 6.17
N VAL A 231 12.97 -19.66 6.11
CA VAL A 231 14.07 -19.13 5.29
C VAL A 231 15.40 -19.73 5.71
N ARG A 232 15.71 -19.82 7.00
CA ARG A 232 16.95 -20.48 7.49
C ARG A 232 16.97 -21.98 7.18
N GLY A 233 15.81 -22.65 7.26
CA GLY A 233 15.67 -24.05 6.90
C GLY A 233 16.00 -24.32 5.44
N VAL A 234 15.40 -23.55 4.54
CA VAL A 234 15.67 -23.65 3.10
C VAL A 234 17.13 -23.31 2.77
N PHE A 235 17.67 -22.23 3.39
CA PHE A 235 19.07 -21.84 3.17
C PHE A 235 20.06 -22.97 3.48
N ARG A 236 19.84 -23.73 4.57
CA ARG A 236 20.70 -24.86 4.94
C ARG A 236 20.66 -26.06 3.96
N GLN A 237 19.61 -26.10 3.13
CA GLN A 237 19.43 -27.15 2.12
C GLN A 237 20.03 -26.79 0.75
N LEU A 238 20.46 -25.56 0.57
CA LEU A 238 21.11 -25.13 -0.68
C LEU A 238 22.45 -25.86 -0.81
N PRO A 239 22.85 -26.21 -2.06
CA PRO A 239 24.14 -26.86 -2.29
C PRO A 239 25.29 -25.92 -1.94
N ASP A 240 26.38 -26.47 -1.42
CA ASP A 240 27.60 -25.72 -1.18
C ASP A 240 28.25 -25.27 -2.48
N VAL A 241 28.97 -24.16 -2.42
CA VAL A 241 29.73 -23.66 -3.58
C VAL A 241 30.98 -24.53 -3.76
N VAL A 242 31.09 -25.21 -4.90
CA VAL A 242 32.31 -25.91 -5.30
C VAL A 242 33.26 -24.93 -5.99
N MET A 243 34.39 -24.64 -5.36
CA MET A 243 35.46 -23.83 -5.96
C MET A 243 36.51 -24.77 -6.59
N GLU A 244 36.49 -24.90 -7.92
CA GLU A 244 37.56 -25.62 -8.62
C GLU A 244 38.88 -24.83 -8.46
N GLY A 245 39.91 -25.50 -7.95
CA GLY A 245 41.30 -24.98 -7.89
C GLY A 245 41.80 -24.50 -6.53
N ARG A 246 41.06 -24.63 -5.42
CA ARG A 246 41.59 -24.46 -4.06
C ARG A 246 41.36 -25.69 -3.22
N ASN A 247 42.45 -26.45 -2.95
CA ASN A 247 42.51 -27.45 -1.90
C ASN A 247 42.32 -26.74 -0.53
N GLY A 248 41.10 -26.61 -0.04
CA GLY A 248 40.84 -26.04 1.27
C GLY A 248 39.32 -25.97 1.50
N LYS A 249 38.78 -26.81 2.40
CA LYS A 249 37.46 -26.56 2.97
C LYS A 249 37.49 -25.23 3.68
N LEU A 250 36.56 -24.33 3.33
CA LEU A 250 36.24 -23.21 4.19
C LEU A 250 35.62 -23.79 5.47
N SER A 251 36.37 -23.72 6.59
CA SER A 251 35.89 -24.04 7.93
C SER A 251 35.08 -22.86 8.52
#